data_1ff2018e03fa7a70f1e8e8d936d178ef
#
_entry.id   1ff2018e03fa7a70f1e8e8d936d178ef
#
_cell.length_a   1.000
_cell.length_b   1.000
_cell.length_c   1.000
_cell.angle_alpha   90.00
_cell.angle_beta   90.00
_cell.angle_gamma   90.00
#
_symmetry.space_group_name_H-M   'P 1'
#
loop_
_entity.id
_entity.type
_entity.pdbx_description
1 polymer ?
#
loop_
_entity_poly.entity_id
_entity_poly.type
_entity_poly.pdbx_seq_one_letter_code
_entity_poly.pdbx_strand_id
1 'polypeptide(L)'
;MIVLDTSVLVDAIIPFDSERHRKSTTVLEMISSKELVVFEPKLLVVELSAVLARYRSRHIVVNHVNEIVRHVNLVEYEELHETAFDIALSTGCRAIDAFFIGCAKETNSILVSSDKIQVSNARKAGIEAYYLLEEYDELLARLKAIA
;
A
#
# COMPACT_ATOMS: atom_id res chain seq x y z
N MET A 1 6.28 10.98 -1.49
CA MET A 1 5.06 10.47 -0.84
C MET A 1 4.73 9.10 -1.42
N ILE A 2 4.19 8.19 -0.61
CA ILE A 2 4.01 6.78 -0.94
C ILE A 2 2.65 6.30 -0.45
N VAL A 3 2.02 5.41 -1.21
CA VAL A 3 0.90 4.57 -0.79
C VAL A 3 1.35 3.12 -0.88
N LEU A 4 1.13 2.35 0.17
CA LEU A 4 1.46 0.92 0.24
C LEU A 4 0.17 0.09 0.19
N ASP A 5 0.07 -0.79 -0.79
CA ASP A 5 -1.03 -1.76 -0.76
C ASP A 5 -0.94 -2.67 0.47
N THR A 6 -2.09 -3.11 0.97
CA THR A 6 -2.19 -4.04 2.10
C THR A 6 -1.30 -5.27 1.94
N SER A 7 -1.11 -5.77 0.72
CA SER A 7 -0.24 -6.93 0.45
C SER A 7 1.21 -6.72 0.92
N VAL A 8 1.76 -5.51 0.77
CA VAL A 8 3.12 -5.18 1.21
C VAL A 8 3.24 -5.25 2.74
N LEU A 9 2.25 -4.70 3.45
CA LEU A 9 2.22 -4.71 4.91
C LEU A 9 2.02 -6.13 5.46
N VAL A 10 1.15 -6.92 4.84
CA VAL A 10 0.93 -8.32 5.22
C VAL A 10 2.20 -9.14 5.03
N ASP A 11 2.88 -9.00 3.90
CA ASP A 11 4.14 -9.71 3.63
C ASP A 11 5.25 -9.32 4.63
N ALA A 12 5.26 -8.08 5.10
CA ALA A 12 6.20 -7.62 6.12
C ALA A 12 5.88 -8.16 7.53
N ILE A 13 4.60 -8.38 7.86
CA ILE A 13 4.18 -8.86 9.17
C ILE A 13 4.18 -10.38 9.26
N ILE A 14 3.76 -11.07 8.19
CA ILE A 14 3.62 -12.53 8.15
C ILE A 14 4.57 -13.09 7.09
N PRO A 15 5.62 -13.82 7.49
CA PRO A 15 6.62 -14.34 6.58
C PRO A 15 6.16 -15.64 5.89
N PHE A 16 5.10 -15.58 5.09
CA PHE A 16 4.64 -16.72 4.29
C PHE A 16 5.65 -17.16 3.24
N ASP A 17 6.31 -16.20 2.62
CA ASP A 17 7.35 -16.38 1.63
C ASP A 17 8.56 -15.53 2.03
N SER A 18 9.74 -16.14 2.11
CA SER A 18 10.93 -15.47 2.63
C SER A 18 11.40 -14.30 1.77
N GLU A 19 11.26 -14.40 0.45
CA GLU A 19 11.67 -13.34 -0.47
C GLU A 19 10.70 -12.15 -0.41
N ARG A 20 9.41 -12.41 -0.44
CA ARG A 20 8.36 -11.38 -0.29
C ARG A 20 8.52 -10.64 1.04
N HIS A 21 8.69 -11.40 2.12
CA HIS A 21 8.90 -10.84 3.45
C HIS A 21 10.14 -9.94 3.49
N ARG A 22 11.29 -10.41 2.97
CA ARG A 22 12.53 -9.63 2.93
C ARG A 22 12.36 -8.34 2.13
N LYS A 23 11.78 -8.42 0.92
CA LYS A 23 11.57 -7.24 0.06
C LYS A 23 10.66 -6.22 0.73
N SER A 24 9.53 -6.66 1.28
CA SER A 24 8.58 -5.78 1.98
C SER A 24 9.22 -5.13 3.20
N THR A 25 9.92 -5.89 4.03
CA THR A 25 10.61 -5.37 5.22
C THR A 25 11.66 -4.33 4.83
N THR A 26 12.48 -4.59 3.82
CA THR A 26 13.50 -3.63 3.35
C THR A 26 12.87 -2.32 2.85
N VAL A 27 11.74 -2.39 2.15
CA VAL A 27 11.01 -1.18 1.71
C VAL A 27 10.52 -0.37 2.91
N LEU A 28 9.92 -1.01 3.93
CA LEU A 28 9.46 -0.33 5.13
C LEU A 28 10.63 0.29 5.93
N GLU A 29 11.76 -0.42 6.05
CA GLU A 29 12.97 0.12 6.68
C GLU A 29 13.50 1.35 5.93
N MET A 30 13.49 1.32 4.60
CA MET A 30 13.91 2.46 3.79
C MET A 30 12.97 3.65 3.94
N ILE A 31 11.65 3.43 3.94
CA ILE A 31 10.64 4.46 4.19
C ILE A 31 10.88 5.12 5.55
N SER A 32 11.07 4.31 6.58
CA SER A 32 11.33 4.81 7.94
C SER A 32 12.65 5.56 8.04
N SER A 33 13.75 5.00 7.53
CA SER A 33 15.08 5.61 7.63
C SER A 33 15.23 6.92 6.87
N LYS A 34 14.42 7.13 5.85
CA LYS A 34 14.38 8.35 5.03
C LYS A 34 13.23 9.29 5.37
N GLU A 35 12.47 8.95 6.41
CA GLU A 35 11.32 9.74 6.87
C GLU A 35 10.32 10.05 5.73
N LEU A 36 10.11 9.10 4.82
CA LEU A 36 9.20 9.29 3.69
C LEU A 36 7.75 9.32 4.17
N VAL A 37 6.99 10.27 3.66
CA VAL A 37 5.58 10.43 4.03
C VAL A 37 4.74 9.34 3.37
N VAL A 38 4.01 8.59 4.19
CA VAL A 38 3.08 7.55 3.74
C VAL A 38 1.65 8.04 3.92
N PHE A 39 0.85 7.93 2.86
CA PHE A 39 -0.58 8.12 2.88
C PHE A 39 -1.28 6.80 2.64
N GLU A 40 -2.40 6.57 3.31
CA GLU A 40 -3.18 5.35 3.14
C GLU A 40 -4.68 5.66 3.16
N PRO A 41 -5.49 4.98 2.35
CA PRO A 41 -6.92 5.09 2.52
C PRO A 41 -7.31 4.52 3.88
N LYS A 42 -8.25 5.12 4.59
CA LYS A 42 -8.72 4.63 5.89
C LYS A 42 -9.26 3.19 5.83
N LEU A 43 -9.69 2.75 4.65
CA LEU A 43 -10.05 1.35 4.38
C LEU A 43 -8.92 0.35 4.69
N LEU A 44 -7.65 0.78 4.65
CA LEU A 44 -6.51 -0.05 5.03
C LEU A 44 -6.71 -0.69 6.40
N VAL A 45 -7.23 0.07 7.37
CA VAL A 45 -7.43 -0.42 8.75
C VAL A 45 -8.32 -1.66 8.78
N VAL A 46 -9.42 -1.66 8.01
CA VAL A 46 -10.35 -2.78 7.94
C VAL A 46 -9.76 -3.93 7.13
N GLU A 47 -9.18 -3.66 5.97
CA GLU A 47 -8.62 -4.70 5.11
C GLU A 47 -7.45 -5.42 5.77
N LEU A 48 -6.49 -4.68 6.32
CA LEU A 48 -5.35 -5.24 7.03
C LEU A 48 -5.80 -6.08 8.23
N SER A 49 -6.75 -5.56 9.02
CA SER A 49 -7.31 -6.29 10.16
C SER A 49 -7.96 -7.60 9.72
N ALA A 50 -8.75 -7.58 8.64
CA ALA A 50 -9.44 -8.76 8.13
C ALA A 50 -8.45 -9.83 7.63
N VAL A 51 -7.38 -9.43 6.96
CA VAL A 51 -6.36 -10.38 6.49
C VAL A 51 -5.58 -10.96 7.67
N LEU A 52 -5.08 -10.12 8.57
CA LEU A 52 -4.29 -10.58 9.72
C LEU A 52 -5.10 -11.47 10.69
N ALA A 53 -6.39 -11.21 10.84
CA ALA A 53 -7.27 -11.98 11.72
C ALA A 53 -7.40 -13.47 11.31
N ARG A 54 -7.07 -13.80 10.07
CA ARG A 54 -7.02 -15.20 9.60
C ARG A 54 -5.84 -15.98 10.16
N TYR A 55 -4.80 -15.27 10.65
CA TYR A 55 -3.51 -15.88 10.99
C TYR A 55 -3.03 -15.54 12.40
N ARG A 56 -3.60 -14.54 13.04
CA ARG A 56 -3.18 -14.04 14.36
C ARG A 56 -4.39 -13.80 15.26
N SER A 57 -4.15 -13.83 16.58
CA SER A 57 -5.17 -13.50 17.58
C SER A 57 -5.55 -12.01 17.52
N ARG A 58 -6.76 -11.69 17.97
CA ARG A 58 -7.29 -10.32 18.00
C ARG A 58 -6.31 -9.32 18.62
N HIS A 59 -5.71 -9.65 19.76
CA HIS A 59 -4.78 -8.77 20.48
C HIS A 59 -3.55 -8.43 19.62
N ILE A 60 -2.97 -9.43 18.98
CA ILE A 60 -1.81 -9.24 18.10
C ILE A 60 -2.18 -8.38 16.87
N VAL A 61 -3.33 -8.63 16.26
CA VAL A 61 -3.82 -7.83 15.12
C VAL A 61 -4.00 -6.37 15.51
N VAL A 62 -4.67 -6.10 16.61
CA VAL A 62 -4.89 -4.73 17.10
C VAL A 62 -3.56 -4.01 17.33
N ASN A 63 -2.57 -4.67 17.92
CA ASN A 63 -1.25 -4.08 18.13
C ASN A 63 -0.55 -3.72 16.82
N HIS A 64 -0.54 -4.61 15.83
CA HIS A 64 0.05 -4.33 14.52
C HIS A 64 -0.65 -3.17 13.79
N VAL A 65 -1.97 -3.19 13.77
CA VAL A 65 -2.76 -2.14 13.11
C VAL A 65 -2.52 -0.78 13.77
N ASN A 66 -2.55 -0.72 15.11
CA ASN A 66 -2.29 0.52 15.84
C ASN A 66 -0.87 1.05 15.58
N GLU A 67 0.12 0.17 15.49
CA GLU A 67 1.49 0.58 15.17
C GLU A 67 1.58 1.20 13.76
N ILE A 68 0.98 0.56 12.78
CA ILE A 68 0.97 1.09 11.40
C ILE A 68 0.25 2.44 11.33
N VAL A 69 -0.92 2.56 11.96
CA VAL A 69 -1.72 3.80 11.95
C VAL A 69 -0.94 4.99 12.53
N ARG A 70 -0.03 4.76 13.47
CA ARG A 70 0.82 5.84 14.03
C ARG A 70 1.84 6.40 13.04
N HIS A 71 2.18 5.65 12.00
CA HIS A 71 3.23 6.00 11.03
C HIS A 71 2.71 6.41 9.66
N VAL A 72 1.39 6.42 9.46
CA VAL A 72 0.78 6.77 8.18
C VAL A 72 -0.23 7.91 8.33
N ASN A 73 -0.48 8.62 7.24
CA ASN A 73 -1.54 9.62 7.16
C ASN A 73 -2.76 8.96 6.52
N LEU A 74 -3.82 8.79 7.29
CA LEU A 74 -5.06 8.21 6.80
C LEU A 74 -5.88 9.25 6.04
N VAL A 75 -6.31 8.89 4.84
CA VAL A 75 -7.23 9.69 4.00
C VAL A 75 -8.64 9.09 4.13
N GLU A 76 -9.60 9.95 4.43
CA GLU A 76 -10.99 9.54 4.69
C GLU A 76 -11.69 9.05 3.42
N TYR A 77 -12.71 8.23 3.61
CA TYR A 77 -13.51 7.66 2.51
C TYR A 77 -14.10 8.76 1.61
N GLU A 78 -14.64 9.79 2.22
CA GLU A 78 -15.32 10.90 1.53
C GLU A 78 -14.37 11.70 0.63
N GLU A 79 -13.10 11.80 1.02
CA GLU A 79 -12.06 12.47 0.24
C GLU A 79 -11.65 11.67 -1.01
N LEU A 80 -11.82 10.35 -0.97
CA LEU A 80 -11.38 9.43 -2.04
C LEU A 80 -12.50 8.92 -2.93
N HIS A 81 -13.75 9.03 -2.47
CA HIS A 81 -14.90 8.34 -3.09
C HIS A 81 -15.07 8.66 -4.58
N GLU A 82 -15.05 9.93 -4.96
CA GLU A 82 -15.26 10.33 -6.36
C GLU A 82 -14.12 9.85 -7.25
N THR A 83 -12.88 10.02 -6.81
CA THR A 83 -11.71 9.58 -7.56
C THR A 83 -11.66 8.05 -7.66
N ALA A 84 -11.97 7.33 -6.60
CA ALA A 84 -12.06 5.87 -6.62
C ALA A 84 -13.17 5.38 -7.57
N PHE A 85 -14.32 6.06 -7.60
CA PHE A 85 -15.41 5.78 -8.52
C PHE A 85 -14.96 5.90 -9.98
N ASP A 86 -14.32 7.00 -10.34
CA ASP A 86 -13.79 7.23 -11.70
C ASP A 86 -12.74 6.18 -12.10
N ILE A 87 -11.86 5.81 -11.17
CA ILE A 87 -10.83 4.78 -11.39
C ILE A 87 -11.49 3.42 -11.60
N ALA A 88 -12.49 3.05 -10.80
CA ALA A 88 -13.21 1.80 -10.97
C ALA A 88 -13.92 1.72 -12.33
N LEU A 89 -14.54 2.81 -12.78
CA LEU A 89 -15.18 2.89 -14.09
C LEU A 89 -14.18 2.75 -15.24
N SER A 90 -13.03 3.40 -15.13
CA SER A 90 -12.03 3.43 -16.21
C SER A 90 -11.16 2.18 -16.29
N THR A 91 -10.96 1.46 -15.19
CA THR A 91 -10.05 0.31 -15.12
C THR A 91 -10.74 -1.02 -14.92
N GLY A 92 -11.96 -1.04 -14.36
CA GLY A 92 -12.66 -2.25 -13.95
C GLY A 92 -12.02 -2.97 -12.77
N CYS A 93 -11.19 -2.28 -11.96
CA CYS A 93 -10.53 -2.86 -10.79
C CYS A 93 -11.51 -3.12 -9.64
N ARG A 94 -11.07 -3.90 -8.66
CA ARG A 94 -11.85 -4.12 -7.43
C ARG A 94 -12.03 -2.81 -6.66
N ALA A 95 -13.13 -2.71 -5.91
CA ALA A 95 -13.46 -1.50 -5.15
C ALA A 95 -12.31 -1.06 -4.21
N ILE A 96 -11.73 -2.00 -3.46
CA ILE A 96 -10.61 -1.69 -2.55
C ILE A 96 -9.40 -1.17 -3.32
N ASP A 97 -9.03 -1.79 -4.43
CA ASP A 97 -7.92 -1.34 -5.28
C ASP A 97 -8.14 0.09 -5.80
N ALA A 98 -9.38 0.43 -6.15
CA ALA A 98 -9.74 1.77 -6.57
C ALA A 98 -9.47 2.82 -5.50
N PHE A 99 -9.66 2.50 -4.22
CA PHE A 99 -9.35 3.41 -3.11
C PHE A 99 -7.85 3.59 -2.89
N PHE A 100 -7.03 2.54 -3.02
CA PHE A 100 -5.57 2.67 -2.94
C PHE A 100 -5.01 3.48 -4.12
N ILE A 101 -5.48 3.21 -5.33
CA ILE A 101 -5.09 3.96 -6.53
C ILE A 101 -5.57 5.42 -6.41
N GLY A 102 -6.79 5.62 -5.94
CA GLY A 102 -7.36 6.94 -5.68
C GLY A 102 -6.57 7.73 -4.64
N CYS A 103 -6.16 7.09 -3.56
CA CYS A 103 -5.30 7.69 -2.54
C CYS A 103 -3.96 8.14 -3.14
N ALA A 104 -3.33 7.30 -3.95
CA ALA A 104 -2.08 7.66 -4.63
C ALA A 104 -2.27 8.85 -5.58
N LYS A 105 -3.41 8.92 -6.28
CA LYS A 105 -3.73 10.04 -7.17
C LYS A 105 -3.94 11.35 -6.41
N GLU A 106 -4.80 11.35 -5.40
CA GLU A 106 -5.12 12.56 -4.63
C GLU A 106 -3.93 13.11 -3.84
N THR A 107 -3.04 12.24 -3.39
CA THR A 107 -1.85 12.64 -2.62
C THR A 107 -0.60 12.82 -3.48
N ASN A 108 -0.70 12.63 -4.81
CA ASN A 108 0.44 12.64 -5.72
C ASN A 108 1.57 11.71 -5.26
N SER A 109 1.19 10.52 -4.83
CA SER A 109 2.09 9.49 -4.30
C SER A 109 2.38 8.41 -5.33
N ILE A 110 3.52 7.74 -5.18
CA ILE A 110 3.75 6.46 -5.87
C ILE A 110 2.98 5.34 -5.15
N LEU A 111 2.51 4.35 -5.89
CA LEU A 111 1.87 3.15 -5.34
C LEU A 111 2.84 1.97 -5.38
N VAL A 112 2.97 1.28 -4.26
CA VAL A 112 3.76 0.04 -4.16
C VAL A 112 2.82 -1.11 -3.80
N SER A 113 2.85 -2.18 -4.59
CA SER A 113 2.02 -3.36 -4.36
C SER A 113 2.74 -4.65 -4.70
N SER A 114 2.38 -5.73 -4.00
CA SER A 114 2.74 -7.11 -4.35
C SER A 114 1.69 -7.78 -5.26
N ASP A 115 0.70 -7.02 -5.72
CA ASP A 115 -0.33 -7.45 -6.67
C ASP A 115 -0.07 -6.82 -8.05
N LYS A 116 0.31 -7.66 -9.01
CA LYS A 116 0.61 -7.22 -10.39
C LYS A 116 -0.59 -6.61 -11.09
N ILE A 117 -1.80 -7.10 -10.80
CA ILE A 117 -3.04 -6.59 -11.41
C ILE A 117 -3.32 -5.18 -10.90
N GLN A 118 -3.16 -4.94 -9.61
CA GLN A 118 -3.33 -3.62 -9.02
C GLN A 118 -2.34 -2.61 -9.61
N VAL A 119 -1.05 -2.98 -9.74
CA VAL A 119 -0.04 -2.12 -10.36
C VAL A 119 -0.40 -1.78 -11.81
N SER A 120 -0.86 -2.78 -12.58
CA SER A 120 -1.32 -2.56 -13.95
C SER A 120 -2.50 -1.57 -14.02
N ASN A 121 -3.48 -1.71 -13.14
CA ASN A 121 -4.63 -0.80 -13.07
C ASN A 121 -4.22 0.62 -12.61
N ALA A 122 -3.29 0.74 -11.67
CA ALA A 122 -2.76 2.03 -11.25
C ALA A 122 -2.08 2.76 -12.43
N ARG A 123 -1.28 2.07 -13.21
CA ARG A 123 -0.63 2.61 -14.41
C ARG A 123 -1.64 3.02 -15.48
N LYS A 124 -2.71 2.25 -15.69
CA LYS A 124 -3.82 2.63 -16.58
C LYS A 124 -4.50 3.93 -16.12
N ALA A 125 -4.57 4.15 -14.82
CA ALA A 125 -5.10 5.37 -14.22
C ALA A 125 -4.09 6.54 -14.21
N GLY A 126 -2.88 6.37 -14.78
CA GLY A 126 -1.85 7.39 -14.86
C GLY A 126 -1.02 7.56 -13.58
N ILE A 127 -1.06 6.58 -12.68
CA ILE A 127 -0.32 6.62 -11.42
C ILE A 127 1.04 5.92 -11.57
N GLU A 128 2.10 6.54 -11.06
CA GLU A 128 3.40 5.89 -10.90
C GLU A 128 3.27 4.75 -9.88
N ALA A 129 3.49 3.52 -10.31
CA ALA A 129 3.30 2.34 -9.47
C ALA A 129 4.40 1.31 -9.71
N TYR A 130 4.75 0.55 -8.67
CA TYR A 130 5.79 -0.47 -8.69
C TYR A 130 5.28 -1.82 -8.20
N TYR A 131 5.51 -2.85 -8.99
CA TYR A 131 5.31 -4.24 -8.60
C TYR A 131 6.52 -4.71 -7.78
N LEU A 132 6.35 -4.80 -6.47
CA LEU A 132 7.44 -5.05 -5.52
C LEU A 132 8.30 -6.27 -5.85
N LEU A 133 7.69 -7.33 -6.40
CA LEU A 133 8.38 -8.62 -6.58
C LEU A 133 9.33 -8.63 -7.78
N GLU A 134 8.98 -7.96 -8.88
CA GLU A 134 9.76 -7.95 -10.12
C GLU A 134 10.51 -6.64 -10.37
N GLU A 135 10.03 -5.52 -9.81
CA GLU A 135 10.60 -4.16 -10.01
C GLU A 135 11.26 -3.63 -8.73
N TYR A 136 11.83 -4.53 -7.95
CA TYR A 136 12.37 -4.20 -6.63
C TYR A 136 13.54 -3.22 -6.68
N ASP A 137 14.49 -3.42 -7.58
CA ASP A 137 15.68 -2.57 -7.68
C ASP A 137 15.33 -1.16 -8.19
N GLU A 138 14.41 -1.07 -9.15
CA GLU A 138 13.86 0.18 -9.65
C GLU A 138 13.11 0.94 -8.55
N LEU A 139 12.30 0.23 -7.76
CA LEU A 139 11.62 0.80 -6.61
C LEU A 139 12.62 1.37 -5.60
N LEU A 140 13.65 0.61 -5.21
CA LEU A 140 14.65 1.10 -4.26
C LEU A 140 15.40 2.34 -4.78
N ALA A 141 15.73 2.35 -6.08
CA ALA A 141 16.34 3.53 -6.71
C ALA A 141 15.40 4.75 -6.66
N ARG A 142 14.12 4.53 -6.93
CA ARG A 142 13.11 5.59 -6.86
C ARG A 142 12.90 6.13 -5.45
N LEU A 143 12.84 5.26 -4.44
CA LEU A 143 12.72 5.67 -3.03
C LEU A 143 13.93 6.51 -2.57
N LYS A 144 15.12 6.18 -3.05
CA LYS A 144 16.32 7.00 -2.81
C LYS A 144 16.24 8.39 -3.44
N ALA A 145 15.63 8.48 -4.61
CA ALA A 145 15.51 9.73 -5.36
C ALA A 145 14.47 10.71 -4.81
N ILE A 146 13.43 10.21 -4.15
CA ILE A 146 12.34 11.03 -3.56
C ILE A 146 12.56 11.39 -2.09
N ALA A 147 13.65 10.91 -1.51
CA ALA A 147 14.02 11.15 -0.12
C ALA A 147 14.55 12.57 0.10
#